data_058d12c9d553e3edc76351afca941640
#
_entry.id   058d12c9d553e3edc76351afca941640
#
_cell.length_a   1.000
_cell.length_b   1.000
_cell.length_c   1.000
_cell.angle_alpha   90.00
_cell.angle_beta   90.00
_cell.angle_gamma   90.00
#
_symmetry.space_group_name_H-M   'P 1'
#
loop_
_entity.id
_entity.type
_entity.pdbx_description
1 polymer ?
#
loop_
_entity_poly.entity_id
_entity_poly.type
_entity_poly.pdbx_seq_one_letter_code
_entity_poly.pdbx_strand_id
1 'polypeptide(L)'
;MEGERVASLIKPGMNIAITAGSRGIANVDVITKAIVDFVKKKGAHPFIVPAMGSHGGATAEGQLQILEGYNITEESMGCPIRSSMETVLLGTSELGKPVYLDKIAYHSDGIIVSCRVKPHNAFRGPYESGFCKMMVVGLGKQEGAESVHSDGMGVIAKNLPANAKVILDKAPILMGVCTIENAYDETARIAAVHRDDILTEEPGLLKEAFGNMPRLIVGECDVLIVDEIGKNYSGTGVDPNITGTFSTPYAHGGVNVQRTCFLDLTEASHGNALGTGLASCISKRLFDKIDLQMMYPNTITNTVIRSAELPIIMATDKESIQFCIRTLNGVDKVHARVIRIPNSLHIGTIMLSEAYYADVAEGKYEGLEALDTPEYMEFDDEGNLLTKII
;
A
#
# COMPACT_ATOMS: atom_id res chain seq x y z
N MET A 1 -5.46 -23.28 -5.05
CA MET A 1 -4.37 -23.91 -5.84
C MET A 1 -4.66 -25.37 -6.22
N GLU A 2 -5.58 -26.04 -5.56
CA GLU A 2 -5.89 -27.46 -5.87
C GLU A 2 -6.81 -27.66 -7.08
N GLY A 3 -7.32 -26.58 -7.71
CA GLY A 3 -8.04 -26.68 -8.98
C GLY A 3 -7.16 -27.37 -10.06
N GLU A 4 -7.71 -28.32 -10.77
CA GLU A 4 -6.96 -29.21 -11.68
C GLU A 4 -6.12 -28.45 -12.70
N ARG A 5 -6.63 -27.34 -13.27
CA ARG A 5 -5.92 -26.51 -14.26
C ARG A 5 -4.65 -25.85 -13.72
N VAL A 6 -4.67 -25.39 -12.47
CA VAL A 6 -3.53 -24.72 -11.83
C VAL A 6 -2.57 -25.75 -11.25
N ALA A 7 -3.11 -26.81 -10.62
CA ALA A 7 -2.32 -27.85 -9.99
C ALA A 7 -1.48 -28.68 -10.97
N SER A 8 -1.92 -28.82 -12.22
CA SER A 8 -1.20 -29.56 -13.27
C SER A 8 0.04 -28.86 -13.83
N LEU A 9 0.21 -27.55 -13.55
CA LEU A 9 1.35 -26.77 -14.01
C LEU A 9 2.65 -27.13 -13.27
N ILE A 10 2.55 -27.63 -12.03
CA ILE A 10 3.70 -28.00 -11.21
C ILE A 10 3.94 -29.50 -11.36
N LYS A 11 5.11 -29.87 -11.86
CA LYS A 11 5.54 -31.27 -12.07
C LYS A 11 6.64 -31.65 -11.08
N PRO A 12 6.75 -32.92 -10.72
CA PRO A 12 7.85 -33.39 -9.87
C PRO A 12 9.22 -33.02 -10.44
N GLY A 13 10.14 -32.62 -9.55
CA GLY A 13 11.50 -32.23 -9.88
C GLY A 13 11.69 -30.79 -10.35
N MET A 14 10.62 -30.02 -10.62
CA MET A 14 10.75 -28.62 -11.01
C MET A 14 11.28 -27.75 -9.88
N ASN A 15 12.16 -26.78 -10.18
CA ASN A 15 12.58 -25.73 -9.29
C ASN A 15 11.62 -24.55 -9.44
N ILE A 16 10.85 -24.23 -8.40
CA ILE A 16 9.79 -23.23 -8.44
C ILE A 16 10.15 -22.02 -7.60
N ALA A 17 10.27 -20.86 -8.26
CA ALA A 17 10.41 -19.57 -7.59
C ALA A 17 9.05 -19.07 -7.08
N ILE A 18 8.98 -18.65 -5.82
CA ILE A 18 7.80 -18.05 -5.19
C ILE A 18 8.15 -16.61 -4.82
N THR A 19 7.39 -15.65 -5.32
CA THR A 19 7.67 -14.24 -5.01
C THR A 19 7.21 -13.87 -3.62
N ALA A 20 7.99 -13.00 -2.93
CA ALA A 20 7.61 -12.39 -1.68
C ALA A 20 7.80 -10.87 -1.74
N GLY A 21 6.75 -10.11 -1.39
CA GLY A 21 6.74 -8.64 -1.47
C GLY A 21 7.28 -7.97 -0.22
N SER A 22 7.39 -6.63 -0.27
CA SER A 22 7.95 -5.77 0.79
C SER A 22 6.91 -5.14 1.69
N ARG A 23 5.65 -5.50 1.60
CA ARG A 23 4.59 -4.95 2.43
C ARG A 23 3.97 -6.04 3.31
N GLY A 24 3.66 -5.69 4.55
CA GLY A 24 2.88 -6.56 5.41
C GLY A 24 1.53 -6.87 4.75
N ILE A 25 1.16 -8.14 4.82
CA ILE A 25 -0.12 -8.68 4.37
C ILE A 25 -0.59 -9.57 5.51
N ALA A 26 -1.88 -9.56 5.83
CA ALA A 26 -2.44 -10.45 6.84
C ALA A 26 -2.03 -11.91 6.57
N ASN A 27 -1.42 -12.55 7.56
CA ASN A 27 -0.96 -13.94 7.49
C ASN A 27 0.04 -14.23 6.34
N VAL A 28 0.88 -13.27 5.97
CA VAL A 28 1.81 -13.40 4.83
C VAL A 28 2.75 -14.59 4.96
N ASP A 29 3.24 -14.87 6.16
CA ASP A 29 4.07 -16.03 6.46
C ASP A 29 3.31 -17.35 6.31
N VAL A 30 2.09 -17.42 6.84
CA VAL A 30 1.21 -18.59 6.72
C VAL A 30 0.86 -18.88 5.26
N ILE A 31 0.51 -17.83 4.50
CA ILE A 31 0.16 -17.96 3.08
C ILE A 31 1.37 -18.39 2.27
N THR A 32 2.53 -17.76 2.48
CA THR A 32 3.77 -18.12 1.79
C THR A 32 4.17 -19.56 2.12
N LYS A 33 4.09 -19.96 3.39
CA LYS A 33 4.33 -21.36 3.82
C LYS A 33 3.38 -22.34 3.15
N ALA A 34 2.10 -22.01 3.06
CA ALA A 34 1.11 -22.85 2.39
C ALA A 34 1.41 -23.03 0.89
N ILE A 35 1.93 -22.00 0.21
CA ILE A 35 2.37 -22.10 -1.19
C ILE A 35 3.60 -23.00 -1.29
N VAL A 36 4.58 -22.84 -0.41
CA VAL A 36 5.79 -23.69 -0.34
C VAL A 36 5.40 -25.15 -0.13
N ASP A 37 4.52 -25.45 0.82
CA ASP A 37 4.09 -26.79 1.13
C ASP A 37 3.29 -27.42 -0.02
N PHE A 38 2.48 -26.64 -0.71
CA PHE A 38 1.78 -27.09 -1.91
C PHE A 38 2.75 -27.50 -3.01
N VAL A 39 3.79 -26.71 -3.28
CA VAL A 39 4.83 -27.03 -4.28
C VAL A 39 5.57 -28.31 -3.90
N LYS A 40 5.95 -28.47 -2.62
CA LYS A 40 6.59 -29.71 -2.11
C LYS A 40 5.67 -30.92 -2.24
N LYS A 41 4.37 -30.79 -1.94
CA LYS A 41 3.37 -31.85 -2.10
C LYS A 41 3.27 -32.35 -3.55
N LYS A 42 3.59 -31.49 -4.54
CA LYS A 42 3.66 -31.85 -5.96
C LYS A 42 5.00 -32.52 -6.35
N GLY A 43 5.91 -32.71 -5.41
CA GLY A 43 7.24 -33.28 -5.67
C GLY A 43 8.23 -32.31 -6.33
N ALA A 44 7.93 -31.02 -6.31
CA ALA A 44 8.80 -29.95 -6.82
C ALA A 44 9.63 -29.30 -5.71
N HIS A 45 10.64 -28.52 -6.08
CA HIS A 45 11.61 -27.88 -5.20
C HIS A 45 11.33 -26.36 -5.14
N PRO A 46 10.59 -25.88 -4.13
CA PRO A 46 10.32 -24.45 -3.98
C PRO A 46 11.53 -23.69 -3.44
N PHE A 47 11.68 -22.46 -3.86
CA PHE A 47 12.51 -21.45 -3.21
C PHE A 47 11.83 -20.08 -3.29
N ILE A 48 12.12 -19.20 -2.34
CA ILE A 48 11.54 -17.86 -2.29
C ILE A 48 12.50 -16.86 -2.93
N VAL A 49 11.96 -15.90 -3.68
CA VAL A 49 12.70 -14.74 -4.20
C VAL A 49 12.02 -13.45 -3.75
N PRO A 50 12.76 -12.48 -3.20
CA PRO A 50 12.24 -11.16 -2.93
C PRO A 50 11.80 -10.48 -4.23
N ALA A 51 10.56 -10.02 -4.30
CA ALA A 51 10.01 -9.28 -5.43
C ALA A 51 9.54 -7.90 -4.96
N MET A 52 10.50 -7.00 -4.75
CA MET A 52 10.33 -5.77 -4.00
C MET A 52 10.77 -4.50 -4.75
N GLY A 53 11.16 -4.63 -6.02
CA GLY A 53 11.71 -3.50 -6.77
C GLY A 53 12.98 -2.96 -6.11
N SER A 54 13.00 -1.65 -5.83
CA SER A 54 14.09 -0.93 -5.17
C SER A 54 14.00 -0.88 -3.63
N HIS A 55 13.04 -1.56 -3.00
CA HIS A 55 12.93 -1.57 -1.54
C HIS A 55 14.12 -2.29 -0.88
N GLY A 56 14.29 -2.10 0.43
CA GLY A 56 15.45 -2.64 1.14
C GLY A 56 16.77 -1.98 0.73
N GLY A 57 16.73 -0.68 0.39
CA GLY A 57 17.90 0.07 -0.08
C GLY A 57 18.44 -0.41 -1.43
N ALA A 58 17.64 -1.13 -2.21
CA ALA A 58 18.01 -1.79 -3.47
C ALA A 58 19.22 -2.73 -3.29
N THR A 59 19.27 -3.45 -2.17
CA THR A 59 20.28 -4.45 -1.86
C THR A 59 19.68 -5.82 -1.58
N ALA A 60 20.39 -6.88 -1.90
CA ALA A 60 19.95 -8.25 -1.63
C ALA A 60 19.73 -8.49 -0.13
N GLU A 61 20.66 -8.00 0.69
CA GLU A 61 20.62 -8.08 2.15
C GLU A 61 19.45 -7.32 2.75
N GLY A 62 19.21 -6.08 2.29
CA GLY A 62 18.09 -5.27 2.76
C GLY A 62 16.73 -5.88 2.40
N GLN A 63 16.63 -6.57 1.26
CA GLN A 63 15.42 -7.32 0.90
C GLN A 63 15.21 -8.55 1.79
N LEU A 64 16.27 -9.25 2.18
CA LEU A 64 16.19 -10.36 3.15
C LEU A 64 15.73 -9.88 4.52
N GLN A 65 16.28 -8.77 5.02
CA GLN A 65 15.88 -8.18 6.31
C GLN A 65 14.38 -7.85 6.36
N ILE A 66 13.81 -7.37 5.25
CA ILE A 66 12.36 -7.14 5.15
C ILE A 66 11.59 -8.46 5.28
N LEU A 67 12.03 -9.54 4.64
CA LEU A 67 11.37 -10.85 4.76
C LEU A 67 11.46 -11.42 6.17
N GLU A 68 12.62 -11.28 6.82
CA GLU A 68 12.82 -11.68 8.21
C GLU A 68 11.82 -10.95 9.14
N GLY A 69 11.60 -9.66 8.91
CA GLY A 69 10.59 -8.87 9.64
C GLY A 69 9.15 -9.37 9.50
N TYR A 70 8.88 -10.18 8.48
CA TYR A 70 7.59 -10.85 8.25
C TYR A 70 7.61 -12.34 8.60
N ASN A 71 8.61 -12.81 9.35
CA ASN A 71 8.77 -14.22 9.68
C ASN A 71 8.93 -15.14 8.45
N ILE A 72 9.40 -14.60 7.32
CA ILE A 72 9.72 -15.36 6.12
C ILE A 72 11.23 -15.61 6.11
N THR A 73 11.63 -16.74 6.71
CA THR A 73 13.02 -17.20 6.82
C THR A 73 13.15 -18.60 6.20
N GLU A 74 14.36 -19.05 5.91
CA GLU A 74 14.56 -20.41 5.41
C GLU A 74 14.08 -21.46 6.41
N GLU A 75 14.23 -21.20 7.70
CA GLU A 75 13.77 -22.08 8.79
C GLU A 75 12.24 -22.15 8.84
N SER A 76 11.55 -21.01 8.91
CA SER A 76 10.07 -20.97 8.99
C SER A 76 9.41 -21.50 7.73
N MET A 77 9.97 -21.21 6.55
CA MET A 77 9.43 -21.65 5.26
C MET A 77 9.87 -23.09 4.92
N GLY A 78 10.99 -23.55 5.47
CA GLY A 78 11.58 -24.86 5.16
C GLY A 78 12.03 -24.98 3.71
N CYS A 79 12.40 -23.88 3.06
CA CYS A 79 12.97 -23.86 1.71
C CYS A 79 13.98 -22.73 1.58
N PRO A 80 14.91 -22.75 0.60
CA PRO A 80 15.87 -21.68 0.39
C PRO A 80 15.21 -20.35 0.06
N ILE A 81 15.83 -19.23 0.52
CA ILE A 81 15.50 -17.87 0.09
C ILE A 81 16.69 -17.36 -0.74
N ARG A 82 16.44 -17.02 -1.99
CA ARG A 82 17.48 -16.58 -2.92
C ARG A 82 17.25 -15.10 -3.27
N SER A 83 18.11 -14.23 -2.76
CA SER A 83 18.04 -12.79 -3.00
C SER A 83 19.18 -12.33 -3.89
N SER A 84 18.85 -11.56 -4.91
CA SER A 84 19.80 -10.89 -5.80
C SER A 84 19.16 -9.61 -6.35
N MET A 85 19.98 -8.64 -6.73
CA MET A 85 19.51 -7.48 -7.50
C MET A 85 19.79 -7.64 -9.01
N GLU A 86 20.44 -8.75 -9.43
CA GLU A 86 20.69 -9.01 -10.85
C GLU A 86 19.40 -9.31 -11.61
N THR A 87 19.28 -8.70 -12.78
CA THR A 87 18.15 -8.89 -13.70
C THR A 87 18.60 -9.43 -15.05
N VAL A 88 17.65 -9.90 -15.83
CA VAL A 88 17.78 -10.19 -17.26
C VAL A 88 16.85 -9.25 -18.04
N LEU A 89 17.34 -8.73 -19.14
CA LEU A 89 16.54 -7.98 -20.11
C LEU A 89 15.75 -8.95 -20.99
N LEU A 90 14.43 -9.00 -20.81
CA LEU A 90 13.55 -9.86 -21.60
C LEU A 90 13.26 -9.28 -23.01
N GLY A 91 13.42 -7.97 -23.19
CA GLY A 91 13.15 -7.26 -24.43
C GLY A 91 12.45 -5.93 -24.17
N THR A 92 11.69 -5.48 -25.16
CA THR A 92 11.02 -4.17 -25.12
C THR A 92 9.51 -4.40 -25.27
N SER A 93 8.71 -3.68 -24.48
CA SER A 93 7.27 -3.70 -24.61
C SER A 93 6.79 -2.91 -25.84
N GLU A 94 5.53 -3.04 -26.21
CA GLU A 94 4.90 -2.30 -27.30
C GLU A 94 4.92 -0.77 -27.12
N LEU A 95 5.16 -0.31 -25.87
CA LEU A 95 5.31 1.10 -25.51
C LEU A 95 6.78 1.56 -25.51
N GLY A 96 7.71 0.74 -26.03
CA GLY A 96 9.12 1.08 -26.16
C GLY A 96 9.91 0.99 -24.86
N LYS A 97 9.35 0.38 -23.78
CA LYS A 97 10.02 0.24 -22.48
C LYS A 97 10.79 -1.04 -22.38
N PRO A 98 12.05 -1.03 -21.89
CA PRO A 98 12.79 -2.23 -21.57
C PRO A 98 12.13 -2.95 -20.41
N VAL A 99 12.06 -4.28 -20.50
CA VAL A 99 11.40 -5.15 -19.51
C VAL A 99 12.45 -6.05 -18.88
N TYR A 100 12.61 -5.90 -17.58
CA TYR A 100 13.57 -6.63 -16.76
C TYR A 100 12.89 -7.65 -15.87
N LEU A 101 13.59 -8.72 -15.54
CA LEU A 101 13.13 -9.74 -14.60
C LEU A 101 14.29 -10.23 -13.73
N ASP A 102 14.02 -10.54 -12.46
CA ASP A 102 14.95 -11.21 -11.55
C ASP A 102 15.62 -12.41 -12.24
N LYS A 103 16.96 -12.42 -12.26
CA LYS A 103 17.74 -13.42 -12.95
C LYS A 103 17.58 -14.83 -12.36
N ILE A 104 17.44 -14.94 -11.03
CA ILE A 104 17.28 -16.23 -10.35
C ILE A 104 15.90 -16.80 -10.67
N ALA A 105 14.86 -15.97 -10.59
CA ALA A 105 13.50 -16.38 -10.93
C ALA A 105 13.37 -16.76 -12.41
N TYR A 106 14.00 -16.00 -13.31
CA TYR A 106 13.98 -16.31 -14.76
C TYR A 106 14.55 -17.68 -15.10
N HIS A 107 15.61 -18.10 -14.41
CA HIS A 107 16.25 -19.40 -14.64
C HIS A 107 15.63 -20.56 -13.85
N SER A 108 14.50 -20.35 -13.19
CA SER A 108 13.72 -21.44 -12.59
C SER A 108 12.86 -22.16 -13.63
N ASP A 109 12.34 -23.35 -13.26
CA ASP A 109 11.40 -24.08 -14.10
C ASP A 109 9.98 -23.52 -14.06
N GLY A 110 9.70 -22.65 -13.07
CA GLY A 110 8.41 -22.00 -12.93
C GLY A 110 8.39 -20.92 -11.85
N ILE A 111 7.56 -19.91 -12.04
CA ILE A 111 7.38 -18.81 -11.11
C ILE A 111 5.92 -18.76 -10.64
N ILE A 112 5.72 -18.73 -9.33
CA ILE A 112 4.43 -18.41 -8.69
C ILE A 112 4.51 -16.96 -8.22
N VAL A 113 3.65 -16.09 -8.79
CA VAL A 113 3.57 -14.68 -8.44
C VAL A 113 2.62 -14.52 -7.26
N SER A 114 3.16 -14.38 -6.05
CA SER A 114 2.39 -14.13 -4.83
C SER A 114 2.33 -12.65 -4.52
N CYS A 115 1.14 -12.08 -4.32
CA CYS A 115 0.96 -10.66 -4.06
C CYS A 115 -0.35 -10.35 -3.30
N ARG A 116 -0.49 -9.11 -2.84
CA ARG A 116 -1.77 -8.53 -2.46
C ARG A 116 -2.32 -7.71 -3.64
N VAL A 117 -3.60 -7.87 -3.95
CA VAL A 117 -4.33 -6.97 -4.85
C VAL A 117 -4.98 -5.87 -4.03
N LYS A 118 -4.67 -4.61 -4.36
CA LYS A 118 -5.19 -3.44 -3.66
C LYS A 118 -5.09 -2.18 -4.55
N PRO A 119 -5.97 -1.18 -4.33
CA PRO A 119 -5.86 0.14 -4.97
C PRO A 119 -4.51 0.81 -4.72
N HIS A 120 -4.00 1.50 -5.73
CA HIS A 120 -2.74 2.25 -5.63
C HIS A 120 -2.97 3.65 -5.06
N ASN A 121 -1.93 4.20 -4.42
CA ASN A 121 -2.00 5.52 -3.78
C ASN A 121 -1.78 6.70 -4.75
N ALA A 122 -1.33 6.46 -5.99
CA ALA A 122 -0.87 7.53 -6.86
C ALA A 122 -1.43 7.51 -8.29
N PHE A 123 -2.12 6.45 -8.71
CA PHE A 123 -2.76 6.37 -10.02
C PHE A 123 -3.96 5.44 -9.99
N ARG A 124 -4.82 5.56 -11.02
CA ARG A 124 -5.95 4.67 -11.28
C ARG A 124 -5.79 3.97 -12.61
N GLY A 125 -6.28 2.74 -12.66
CA GLY A 125 -6.32 1.93 -13.86
C GLY A 125 -6.89 0.54 -13.61
N PRO A 126 -7.04 -0.28 -14.66
CA PRO A 126 -7.47 -1.67 -14.49
C PRO A 126 -6.44 -2.56 -13.80
N TYR A 127 -5.18 -2.11 -13.73
CA TYR A 127 -4.06 -2.79 -13.06
C TYR A 127 -3.35 -1.77 -12.18
N GLU A 128 -3.45 -1.94 -10.86
CA GLU A 128 -2.82 -1.03 -9.89
C GLU A 128 -1.78 -1.77 -9.04
N SER A 129 -2.13 -2.24 -7.83
CA SER A 129 -1.26 -3.13 -7.06
C SER A 129 -1.78 -4.56 -7.16
N GLY A 130 -1.03 -5.45 -7.78
CA GLY A 130 -1.43 -6.82 -8.06
C GLY A 130 -0.34 -7.59 -8.80
N PHE A 131 -0.75 -8.57 -9.59
CA PHE A 131 0.17 -9.44 -10.33
C PHE A 131 1.04 -8.68 -11.33
N CYS A 132 0.43 -7.77 -12.13
CA CYS A 132 1.18 -6.97 -13.09
C CYS A 132 2.28 -6.17 -12.40
N LYS A 133 1.96 -5.49 -11.30
CA LYS A 133 2.95 -4.72 -10.54
C LYS A 133 4.00 -5.62 -9.90
N MET A 134 3.62 -6.77 -9.37
CA MET A 134 4.57 -7.72 -8.79
C MET A 134 5.55 -8.26 -9.82
N MET A 135 5.07 -8.59 -11.02
CA MET A 135 5.95 -9.03 -12.11
C MET A 135 6.87 -7.90 -12.61
N VAL A 136 6.29 -6.73 -12.92
CA VAL A 136 7.00 -5.65 -13.63
C VAL A 136 7.92 -4.85 -12.70
N VAL A 137 7.43 -4.47 -11.52
CA VAL A 137 8.17 -3.67 -10.55
C VAL A 137 8.86 -4.59 -9.53
N GLY A 138 8.13 -5.54 -8.96
CA GLY A 138 8.65 -6.43 -7.91
C GLY A 138 9.82 -7.28 -8.40
N LEU A 139 9.58 -8.16 -9.37
CA LEU A 139 10.59 -9.01 -10.00
C LEU A 139 11.51 -8.24 -10.95
N GLY A 140 11.07 -7.08 -11.47
CA GLY A 140 11.93 -6.21 -12.28
C GLY A 140 13.05 -5.52 -11.50
N LYS A 141 13.05 -5.66 -10.15
CA LYS A 141 14.04 -5.06 -9.26
C LYS A 141 14.12 -3.54 -9.46
N GLN A 142 15.28 -2.95 -9.19
CA GLN A 142 15.48 -1.52 -9.39
C GLN A 142 15.30 -1.11 -10.86
N GLU A 143 15.90 -1.84 -11.78
CA GLU A 143 15.86 -1.52 -13.22
C GLU A 143 14.44 -1.55 -13.78
N GLY A 144 13.63 -2.55 -13.42
CA GLY A 144 12.22 -2.63 -13.82
C GLY A 144 11.38 -1.50 -13.18
N ALA A 145 11.63 -1.19 -11.91
CA ALA A 145 10.98 -0.07 -11.23
C ALA A 145 11.30 1.26 -11.92
N GLU A 146 12.56 1.56 -12.20
CA GLU A 146 13.00 2.77 -12.90
C GLU A 146 12.41 2.85 -14.32
N SER A 147 12.45 1.75 -15.07
CA SER A 147 11.88 1.68 -16.42
C SER A 147 10.41 2.10 -16.46
N VAL A 148 9.61 1.63 -15.52
CA VAL A 148 8.16 1.92 -15.46
C VAL A 148 7.87 3.33 -14.96
N HIS A 149 8.66 3.83 -14.00
CA HIS A 149 8.44 5.15 -13.40
C HIS A 149 9.07 6.31 -14.21
N SER A 150 9.97 6.04 -15.13
CA SER A 150 10.73 7.07 -15.87
C SER A 150 9.86 8.11 -16.60
N ASP A 151 8.64 7.74 -17.00
CA ASP A 151 7.70 8.65 -17.68
C ASP A 151 6.67 9.26 -16.72
N GLY A 152 6.82 9.03 -15.41
CA GLY A 152 5.93 9.55 -14.38
C GLY A 152 4.65 8.73 -14.18
N MET A 153 3.88 9.09 -13.14
CA MET A 153 2.71 8.31 -12.70
C MET A 153 1.55 8.30 -13.70
N GLY A 154 1.47 9.29 -14.60
CA GLY A 154 0.36 9.40 -15.56
C GLY A 154 0.30 8.29 -16.60
N VAL A 155 1.39 7.56 -16.81
CA VAL A 155 1.47 6.49 -17.82
C VAL A 155 1.60 5.10 -17.21
N ILE A 156 1.80 4.98 -15.90
CA ILE A 156 2.02 3.68 -15.22
C ILE A 156 0.87 2.70 -15.47
N ALA A 157 -0.36 3.20 -15.45
CA ALA A 157 -1.54 2.37 -15.72
C ALA A 157 -1.51 1.69 -17.10
N LYS A 158 -0.79 2.25 -18.07
CA LYS A 158 -0.56 1.68 -19.40
C LYS A 158 0.71 0.84 -19.45
N ASN A 159 1.78 1.29 -18.81
CA ASN A 159 3.08 0.62 -18.84
C ASN A 159 3.03 -0.74 -18.11
N LEU A 160 2.29 -0.85 -17.01
CA LEU A 160 2.20 -2.10 -16.24
C LEU A 160 1.70 -3.27 -17.07
N PRO A 161 0.49 -3.24 -17.70
CA PRO A 161 0.02 -4.38 -18.48
C PRO A 161 0.86 -4.64 -19.73
N ALA A 162 1.39 -3.59 -20.40
CA ALA A 162 2.24 -3.76 -21.58
C ALA A 162 3.55 -4.49 -21.25
N ASN A 163 4.18 -4.15 -20.11
CA ASN A 163 5.40 -4.85 -19.65
C ASN A 163 5.08 -6.22 -19.09
N ALA A 164 3.97 -6.39 -18.35
CA ALA A 164 3.53 -7.68 -17.83
C ALA A 164 3.28 -8.70 -18.94
N LYS A 165 2.75 -8.27 -20.10
CA LYS A 165 2.57 -9.12 -21.27
C LYS A 165 3.89 -9.69 -21.77
N VAL A 166 4.95 -8.90 -21.84
CA VAL A 166 6.29 -9.40 -22.24
C VAL A 166 6.81 -10.43 -21.25
N ILE A 167 6.57 -10.20 -19.93
CA ILE A 167 6.99 -11.16 -18.89
C ILE A 167 6.21 -12.47 -19.02
N LEU A 168 4.88 -12.40 -19.18
CA LEU A 168 4.05 -13.58 -19.38
C LEU A 168 4.43 -14.40 -20.64
N ASP A 169 4.85 -13.70 -21.70
CA ASP A 169 5.26 -14.36 -22.96
C ASP A 169 6.65 -15.02 -22.85
N LYS A 170 7.58 -14.42 -22.09
CA LYS A 170 9.01 -14.81 -22.15
C LYS A 170 9.56 -15.46 -20.87
N ALA A 171 8.87 -15.31 -19.75
CA ALA A 171 9.30 -15.88 -18.48
C ALA A 171 8.45 -17.12 -18.10
N PRO A 172 8.96 -18.02 -17.26
CA PRO A 172 8.25 -19.24 -16.87
C PRO A 172 7.19 -18.99 -15.79
N ILE A 173 6.37 -17.95 -15.97
CA ILE A 173 5.24 -17.69 -15.04
C ILE A 173 4.26 -18.86 -15.17
N LEU A 174 3.90 -19.49 -14.05
CA LEU A 174 2.92 -20.57 -13.99
C LEU A 174 1.53 -20.05 -13.57
N MET A 175 1.52 -19.31 -12.48
CA MET A 175 0.27 -18.80 -11.88
C MET A 175 0.52 -17.58 -11.01
N GLY A 176 -0.55 -16.87 -10.70
CA GLY A 176 -0.61 -15.89 -9.63
C GLY A 176 -1.35 -16.45 -8.41
N VAL A 177 -0.92 -16.08 -7.22
CA VAL A 177 -1.66 -16.27 -5.97
C VAL A 177 -1.81 -14.91 -5.31
N CYS A 178 -3.03 -14.40 -5.19
CA CYS A 178 -3.25 -13.10 -4.57
C CYS A 178 -4.10 -13.19 -3.32
N THR A 179 -3.85 -12.22 -2.43
CA THR A 179 -4.65 -11.96 -1.24
C THR A 179 -5.43 -10.66 -1.46
N ILE A 180 -6.69 -10.66 -1.07
CA ILE A 180 -7.53 -9.46 -0.90
C ILE A 180 -7.83 -9.37 0.58
N GLU A 181 -7.59 -8.21 1.18
CA GLU A 181 -7.88 -7.92 2.58
C GLU A 181 -9.22 -7.18 2.71
N ASN A 182 -9.84 -7.30 3.90
CA ASN A 182 -11.02 -6.52 4.27
C ASN A 182 -10.62 -5.20 4.93
N ALA A 183 -11.61 -4.46 5.42
CA ALA A 183 -11.43 -3.16 6.08
C ALA A 183 -10.74 -3.23 7.46
N TYR A 184 -10.50 -4.43 7.98
CA TYR A 184 -9.83 -4.70 9.25
C TYR A 184 -8.43 -5.31 9.07
N ASP A 185 -7.86 -5.22 7.87
CA ASP A 185 -6.57 -5.82 7.51
C ASP A 185 -6.53 -7.35 7.69
N GLU A 186 -7.66 -8.01 7.53
CA GLU A 186 -7.77 -9.46 7.57
C GLU A 186 -7.87 -10.04 6.17
N THR A 187 -7.41 -11.27 6.00
CA THR A 187 -7.52 -12.00 4.73
C THR A 187 -8.99 -12.30 4.40
N ALA A 188 -9.59 -11.53 3.49
CA ALA A 188 -10.95 -11.76 3.02
C ALA A 188 -11.02 -12.84 1.93
N ARG A 189 -10.02 -12.88 1.03
CA ARG A 189 -9.97 -13.83 -0.07
C ARG A 189 -8.54 -14.16 -0.47
N ILE A 190 -8.32 -15.43 -0.82
CA ILE A 190 -7.12 -15.88 -1.53
C ILE A 190 -7.57 -16.47 -2.87
N ALA A 191 -7.01 -15.98 -3.98
CA ALA A 191 -7.30 -16.48 -5.32
C ALA A 191 -6.02 -16.99 -6.00
N ALA A 192 -6.12 -18.14 -6.67
CA ALA A 192 -5.08 -18.66 -7.53
C ALA A 192 -5.54 -18.53 -8.99
N VAL A 193 -4.74 -17.84 -9.80
CA VAL A 193 -5.06 -17.47 -11.17
C VAL A 193 -4.04 -18.11 -12.12
N HIS A 194 -4.52 -18.81 -13.15
CA HIS A 194 -3.65 -19.37 -14.17
C HIS A 194 -2.95 -18.25 -14.96
N ARG A 195 -1.71 -18.49 -15.43
CA ARG A 195 -0.93 -17.49 -16.16
C ARG A 195 -1.68 -16.80 -17.30
N ASP A 196 -2.45 -17.56 -18.07
CA ASP A 196 -3.18 -17.04 -19.24
C ASP A 196 -4.36 -16.13 -18.84
N ASP A 197 -4.83 -16.24 -17.59
CA ASP A 197 -5.98 -15.50 -17.08
C ASP A 197 -5.57 -14.29 -16.22
N ILE A 198 -4.28 -14.10 -15.92
CA ILE A 198 -3.81 -13.00 -15.05
C ILE A 198 -4.31 -11.64 -15.54
N LEU A 199 -4.14 -11.33 -16.84
CA LEU A 199 -4.55 -10.04 -17.39
C LEU A 199 -6.07 -9.86 -17.48
N THR A 200 -6.84 -10.93 -17.50
CA THR A 200 -8.31 -10.87 -17.55
C THR A 200 -8.97 -10.86 -16.18
N GLU A 201 -8.36 -11.54 -15.19
CA GLU A 201 -8.90 -11.68 -13.85
C GLU A 201 -8.49 -10.55 -12.90
N GLU A 202 -7.26 -10.00 -13.05
CA GLU A 202 -6.75 -8.97 -12.12
C GLU A 202 -7.65 -7.74 -12.00
N PRO A 203 -8.27 -7.20 -13.09
CA PRO A 203 -9.20 -6.08 -12.97
C PRO A 203 -10.44 -6.38 -12.11
N GLY A 204 -10.95 -7.61 -12.17
CA GLY A 204 -12.06 -8.06 -11.34
C GLY A 204 -11.67 -8.16 -9.87
N LEU A 205 -10.49 -8.73 -9.59
CA LEU A 205 -9.93 -8.82 -8.25
C LEU A 205 -9.64 -7.43 -7.66
N LEU A 206 -9.15 -6.49 -8.47
CA LEU A 206 -8.93 -5.11 -8.04
C LEU A 206 -10.25 -4.41 -7.69
N LYS A 207 -11.30 -4.61 -8.47
CA LYS A 207 -12.63 -4.08 -8.17
C LYS A 207 -13.17 -4.62 -6.83
N GLU A 208 -12.97 -5.90 -6.56
CA GLU A 208 -13.34 -6.52 -5.28
C GLU A 208 -12.51 -5.90 -4.14
N ALA A 209 -11.19 -5.72 -4.32
CA ALA A 209 -10.34 -5.08 -3.35
C ALA A 209 -10.75 -3.64 -3.03
N PHE A 210 -11.21 -2.87 -4.03
CA PHE A 210 -11.80 -1.55 -3.80
C PHE A 210 -13.08 -1.62 -2.93
N GLY A 211 -13.91 -2.63 -3.15
CA GLY A 211 -15.14 -2.84 -2.37
C GLY A 211 -14.86 -3.17 -0.90
N ASN A 212 -13.75 -3.86 -0.64
CA ASN A 212 -13.35 -4.32 0.68
C ASN A 212 -12.52 -3.30 1.48
N MET A 213 -12.08 -2.21 0.86
CA MET A 213 -11.31 -1.19 1.58
C MET A 213 -12.14 -0.50 2.66
N PRO A 214 -11.50 -0.12 3.79
CA PRO A 214 -12.13 0.76 4.75
C PRO A 214 -12.43 2.12 4.10
N ARG A 215 -13.46 2.81 4.59
CA ARG A 215 -13.84 4.13 4.08
C ARG A 215 -14.46 4.99 5.18
N LEU A 216 -14.28 6.29 5.08
CA LEU A 216 -15.01 7.23 5.91
C LEU A 216 -16.42 7.38 5.34
N ILE A 217 -17.40 6.77 6.01
CA ILE A 217 -18.78 6.60 5.52
C ILE A 217 -19.47 7.95 5.26
N VAL A 218 -19.10 8.98 6.01
CA VAL A 218 -19.68 10.33 5.86
C VAL A 218 -19.39 11.01 4.51
N GLY A 219 -18.35 10.55 3.79
CA GLY A 219 -18.05 10.93 2.41
C GLY A 219 -17.46 12.33 2.22
N GLU A 220 -17.73 13.28 3.10
CA GLU A 220 -17.22 14.67 3.04
C GLU A 220 -16.97 15.27 4.42
N CYS A 221 -15.96 16.14 4.51
CA CYS A 221 -15.69 16.95 5.71
C CYS A 221 -14.95 18.25 5.33
N ASP A 222 -15.00 19.22 6.23
CA ASP A 222 -14.23 20.46 6.09
C ASP A 222 -12.79 20.24 6.54
N VAL A 223 -12.59 19.52 7.64
CA VAL A 223 -11.28 19.19 8.21
C VAL A 223 -11.20 17.70 8.53
N LEU A 224 -10.13 17.06 8.06
CA LEU A 224 -9.73 15.72 8.49
C LEU A 224 -8.50 15.83 9.38
N ILE A 225 -8.61 15.37 10.62
CA ILE A 225 -7.51 15.24 11.57
C ILE A 225 -7.07 13.79 11.59
N VAL A 226 -5.78 13.56 11.39
CA VAL A 226 -5.15 12.24 11.51
C VAL A 226 -4.17 12.30 12.67
N ASP A 227 -4.43 11.52 13.73
CA ASP A 227 -3.61 11.55 14.94
C ASP A 227 -2.19 11.12 14.67
N GLU A 228 -2.02 10.08 13.86
CA GLU A 228 -0.70 9.54 13.57
C GLU A 228 -0.61 9.03 12.12
N ILE A 229 0.46 9.39 11.42
CA ILE A 229 0.81 8.85 10.11
C ILE A 229 1.95 7.85 10.24
N GLY A 230 2.09 6.91 9.29
CA GLY A 230 3.20 5.96 9.35
C GLY A 230 3.32 5.07 8.12
N LYS A 231 4.57 4.67 7.83
CA LYS A 231 4.88 3.71 6.74
C LYS A 231 4.26 2.33 6.97
N ASN A 232 4.03 1.98 8.23
CA ASN A 232 3.33 0.77 8.64
C ASN A 232 1.82 0.83 8.32
N TYR A 233 1.23 2.01 8.24
CA TYR A 233 -0.17 2.19 7.84
C TYR A 233 -0.34 2.25 6.32
N SER A 234 0.53 2.99 5.64
CA SER A 234 0.48 3.14 4.19
C SER A 234 1.85 3.51 3.62
N GLY A 235 2.09 3.18 2.36
CA GLY A 235 3.31 3.58 1.65
C GLY A 235 3.55 5.09 1.57
N THR A 236 2.48 5.88 1.72
CA THR A 236 2.47 7.35 1.77
C THR A 236 2.12 7.88 3.17
N GLY A 237 2.44 7.14 4.23
CA GLY A 237 2.16 7.53 5.61
C GLY A 237 0.69 7.45 5.99
N VAL A 238 -0.18 7.92 5.12
CA VAL A 238 -1.64 7.74 5.13
C VAL A 238 -2.08 7.10 3.82
N ASP A 239 -3.22 6.40 3.80
CA ASP A 239 -3.79 5.92 2.55
C ASP A 239 -4.68 7.00 1.92
N PRO A 240 -4.30 7.57 0.76
CA PRO A 240 -5.08 8.58 0.07
C PRO A 240 -6.48 8.10 -0.34
N ASN A 241 -6.67 6.78 -0.49
CA ASN A 241 -7.98 6.20 -0.77
C ASN A 241 -8.96 6.36 0.39
N ILE A 242 -8.47 6.64 1.59
CA ILE A 242 -9.24 6.97 2.79
C ILE A 242 -9.31 8.48 2.99
N THR A 243 -8.14 9.14 3.00
CA THR A 243 -8.02 10.56 3.39
C THR A 243 -8.43 11.55 2.29
N GLY A 244 -8.60 11.08 1.05
CA GLY A 244 -9.04 11.92 -0.08
C GLY A 244 -7.97 12.88 -0.63
N THR A 245 -6.76 12.89 -0.07
CA THR A 245 -5.67 13.76 -0.52
C THR A 245 -4.60 12.97 -1.25
N PHE A 246 -4.38 13.25 -2.53
CA PHE A 246 -3.46 12.53 -3.39
C PHE A 246 -2.24 13.36 -3.76
N SER A 247 -1.10 12.70 -3.88
CA SER A 247 0.15 13.33 -4.31
C SER A 247 0.27 13.52 -5.82
N THR A 248 -0.66 12.95 -6.60
CA THR A 248 -0.71 13.06 -8.06
C THR A 248 -2.14 13.37 -8.52
N PRO A 249 -2.32 13.98 -9.70
CA PRO A 249 -3.64 14.19 -10.29
C PRO A 249 -4.22 12.92 -10.95
N TYR A 250 -3.50 11.81 -10.93
CA TYR A 250 -3.86 10.56 -11.62
C TYR A 250 -4.59 9.56 -10.73
N ALA A 251 -4.83 9.92 -9.47
CA ALA A 251 -5.62 9.13 -8.53
C ALA A 251 -6.70 10.02 -7.89
N HIS A 252 -7.81 9.39 -7.50
CA HIS A 252 -8.96 10.06 -6.88
C HIS A 252 -9.72 9.07 -5.99
N GLY A 253 -10.57 9.57 -5.12
CA GLY A 253 -11.37 8.80 -4.16
C GLY A 253 -11.15 9.28 -2.73
N GLY A 254 -11.56 8.47 -1.75
CA GLY A 254 -11.51 8.83 -0.34
C GLY A 254 -12.56 9.89 0.04
N VAL A 255 -12.42 10.43 1.25
CA VAL A 255 -13.30 11.49 1.72
C VAL A 255 -13.04 12.82 0.96
N ASN A 256 -14.09 13.56 0.62
CA ASN A 256 -13.95 14.90 0.09
C ASN A 256 -13.61 15.86 1.23
N VAL A 257 -12.41 16.43 1.24
CA VAL A 257 -11.88 17.22 2.35
C VAL A 257 -11.28 18.55 1.88
N GLN A 258 -11.55 19.62 2.64
CA GLN A 258 -10.96 20.93 2.33
C GLN A 258 -9.58 21.13 2.98
N ARG A 259 -9.38 20.64 4.24
CA ARG A 259 -8.11 20.74 4.98
C ARG A 259 -7.80 19.42 5.68
N THR A 260 -6.53 19.04 5.67
CA THR A 260 -6.03 17.88 6.41
C THR A 260 -4.94 18.29 7.39
N CYS A 261 -4.95 17.67 8.57
CA CYS A 261 -4.02 17.93 9.66
C CYS A 261 -3.42 16.61 10.12
N PHE A 262 -2.07 16.46 10.10
CA PHE A 262 -1.38 15.28 10.63
C PHE A 262 -0.63 15.68 11.90
N LEU A 263 -0.82 14.92 13.00
CA LEU A 263 -0.35 15.33 14.32
C LEU A 263 0.93 14.60 14.76
N ASP A 264 1.11 13.35 14.39
CA ASP A 264 2.29 12.57 14.81
C ASP A 264 2.77 11.58 13.75
N LEU A 265 3.97 11.03 13.97
CA LEU A 265 4.61 9.99 13.15
C LEU A 265 4.90 8.77 14.00
N THR A 266 4.55 7.56 13.50
CA THR A 266 4.85 6.31 14.19
C THR A 266 6.35 6.10 14.37
N GLU A 267 6.76 5.51 15.48
CA GLU A 267 8.14 5.06 15.71
C GLU A 267 8.56 3.98 14.67
N ALA A 268 7.61 3.13 14.25
CA ALA A 268 7.82 2.11 13.22
C ALA A 268 8.16 2.68 11.83
N SER A 269 7.98 3.98 11.62
CA SER A 269 8.38 4.68 10.39
C SER A 269 9.87 5.03 10.37
N HIS A 270 10.57 4.93 11.50
CA HIS A 270 11.99 5.28 11.63
C HIS A 270 12.32 6.63 10.98
N GLY A 271 11.48 7.65 11.23
CA GLY A 271 11.64 8.99 10.65
C GLY A 271 11.17 9.17 9.21
N ASN A 272 10.74 8.10 8.53
CA ASN A 272 10.24 8.20 7.15
C ASN A 272 8.81 8.74 7.13
N ALA A 273 8.68 10.05 7.02
CA ALA A 273 7.41 10.78 6.99
C ALA A 273 6.89 11.03 5.56
N LEU A 274 7.18 10.14 4.61
CA LEU A 274 6.65 10.27 3.25
C LEU A 274 5.13 10.31 3.30
N GLY A 275 4.54 11.38 2.76
CA GLY A 275 3.11 11.67 2.79
C GLY A 275 2.76 12.99 3.49
N THR A 276 3.73 13.65 4.14
CA THR A 276 3.51 14.98 4.75
C THR A 276 2.95 15.99 3.76
N GLY A 277 3.37 15.96 2.49
CA GLY A 277 2.85 16.82 1.43
C GLY A 277 1.37 16.60 1.06
N LEU A 278 0.71 15.61 1.67
CA LEU A 278 -0.73 15.40 1.55
C LEU A 278 -1.53 16.21 2.59
N ALA A 279 -0.85 16.77 3.60
CA ALA A 279 -1.46 17.58 4.63
C ALA A 279 -1.52 19.08 4.25
N SER A 280 -2.49 19.78 4.80
CA SER A 280 -2.52 21.25 4.83
C SER A 280 -1.56 21.82 5.88
N CYS A 281 -1.45 21.12 7.03
CA CYS A 281 -0.44 21.40 8.05
C CYS A 281 -0.08 20.14 8.84
N ILE A 282 1.05 20.20 9.51
CA ILE A 282 1.52 19.18 10.46
C ILE A 282 1.89 19.86 11.78
N SER A 283 1.89 19.09 12.87
CA SER A 283 2.40 19.57 14.15
C SER A 283 3.93 19.58 14.17
N LYS A 284 4.50 20.42 15.06
CA LYS A 284 5.94 20.43 15.37
C LYS A 284 6.40 19.07 15.88
N ARG A 285 5.58 18.36 16.65
CA ARG A 285 5.84 17.03 17.17
C ARG A 285 6.12 16.01 16.06
N LEU A 286 5.29 16.01 15.01
CA LEU A 286 5.53 15.21 13.82
C LEU A 286 6.80 15.64 13.11
N PHE A 287 6.95 16.97 12.89
CA PHE A 287 8.10 17.50 12.17
C PHE A 287 9.43 17.14 12.82
N ASP A 288 9.53 17.16 14.14
CA ASP A 288 10.75 16.84 14.87
C ASP A 288 11.19 15.37 14.77
N LYS A 289 10.27 14.48 14.39
CA LYS A 289 10.55 13.06 14.13
C LYS A 289 11.01 12.77 12.70
N ILE A 290 10.99 13.76 11.80
CA ILE A 290 11.33 13.54 10.37
C ILE A 290 12.83 13.31 10.20
N ASP A 291 13.17 12.20 9.57
CA ASP A 291 14.51 11.95 9.01
C ASP A 291 14.46 12.05 7.48
N LEU A 292 15.05 13.11 6.93
CA LEU A 292 15.07 13.36 5.50
C LEU A 292 15.85 12.29 4.73
N GLN A 293 16.88 11.70 5.35
CA GLN A 293 17.67 10.62 4.77
C GLN A 293 16.84 9.35 4.56
N MET A 294 15.91 9.09 5.47
CA MET A 294 14.97 7.98 5.36
C MET A 294 13.81 8.26 4.38
N MET A 295 13.41 9.52 4.25
CA MET A 295 12.25 9.94 3.46
C MET A 295 12.55 10.07 1.96
N TYR A 296 13.64 10.74 1.58
CA TYR A 296 13.93 11.14 0.20
C TYR A 296 14.20 9.99 -0.79
N PRO A 297 14.86 8.88 -0.43
CA PRO A 297 15.09 7.78 -1.37
C PRO A 297 13.82 7.25 -2.03
N ASN A 298 12.70 7.20 -1.30
CA ASN A 298 11.42 6.79 -1.86
C ASN A 298 10.92 7.76 -2.95
N THR A 299 11.08 9.05 -2.72
CA THR A 299 10.65 10.10 -3.65
C THR A 299 11.51 10.14 -4.90
N ILE A 300 12.81 9.96 -4.75
CA ILE A 300 13.74 9.89 -5.88
C ILE A 300 13.38 8.72 -6.79
N THR A 301 13.09 7.55 -6.23
CA THR A 301 12.74 6.36 -7.01
C THR A 301 11.37 6.47 -7.67
N ASN A 302 10.35 6.96 -6.96
CA ASN A 302 8.97 6.99 -7.49
C ASN A 302 8.64 8.27 -8.25
N THR A 303 9.54 9.26 -8.25
CA THR A 303 9.40 10.58 -8.91
C THR A 303 8.22 11.45 -8.45
N VAL A 304 7.55 11.09 -7.34
CA VAL A 304 6.40 11.82 -6.79
C VAL A 304 6.87 12.76 -5.69
N ILE A 305 7.35 13.94 -6.09
CA ILE A 305 7.95 14.93 -5.19
C ILE A 305 6.96 15.42 -4.14
N ARG A 306 5.72 15.68 -4.53
CA ARG A 306 4.68 16.20 -3.64
C ARG A 306 4.50 15.37 -2.36
N SER A 307 4.71 14.07 -2.41
CA SER A 307 4.56 13.23 -1.21
C SER A 307 5.61 13.52 -0.12
N ALA A 308 6.74 14.14 -0.48
CA ALA A 308 7.82 14.52 0.44
C ALA A 308 7.90 16.02 0.71
N GLU A 309 6.94 16.81 0.20
CA GLU A 309 6.86 18.24 0.53
C GLU A 309 6.51 18.41 2.02
N LEU A 310 7.02 19.49 2.60
CA LEU A 310 6.68 19.90 3.95
C LEU A 310 5.57 20.96 3.88
N PRO A 311 4.41 20.70 4.49
CA PRO A 311 3.33 21.69 4.57
C PRO A 311 3.64 22.73 5.64
N ILE A 312 2.65 23.56 6.01
CA ILE A 312 2.76 24.47 7.14
C ILE A 312 2.97 23.65 8.42
N ILE A 313 3.94 24.09 9.25
CA ILE A 313 4.27 23.48 10.53
C ILE A 313 3.76 24.40 11.65
N MET A 314 2.85 23.89 12.49
CA MET A 314 2.32 24.60 13.64
C MET A 314 3.01 24.13 14.93
N ALA A 315 3.13 25.01 15.91
CA ALA A 315 3.91 24.72 17.11
C ALA A 315 3.32 23.58 17.96
N THR A 316 1.99 23.41 17.96
CA THR A 316 1.30 22.41 18.77
C THR A 316 0.21 21.70 17.98
N ASP A 317 -0.30 20.57 18.49
CA ASP A 317 -1.45 19.87 17.90
C ASP A 317 -2.69 20.77 17.89
N LYS A 318 -2.93 21.49 19.00
CA LYS A 318 -4.03 22.44 19.14
C LYS A 318 -3.98 23.53 18.07
N GLU A 319 -2.83 24.15 17.87
CA GLU A 319 -2.65 25.18 16.83
C GLU A 319 -2.82 24.60 15.43
N SER A 320 -2.37 23.35 15.18
CA SER A 320 -2.54 22.67 13.90
C SER A 320 -4.02 22.50 13.54
N ILE A 321 -4.83 22.05 14.50
CA ILE A 321 -6.28 21.89 14.34
C ILE A 321 -6.94 23.26 14.13
N GLN A 322 -6.60 24.24 14.97
CA GLN A 322 -7.12 25.60 14.86
C GLN A 322 -6.78 26.27 13.53
N PHE A 323 -5.55 26.05 13.02
CA PHE A 323 -5.11 26.52 11.72
C PHE A 323 -6.01 25.97 10.60
N CYS A 324 -6.28 24.67 10.60
CA CYS A 324 -7.15 24.05 9.60
C CYS A 324 -8.55 24.67 9.61
N ILE A 325 -9.18 24.81 10.79
CA ILE A 325 -10.51 25.39 10.92
C ILE A 325 -10.49 26.88 10.51
N ARG A 326 -9.49 27.65 10.95
CA ARG A 326 -9.39 29.09 10.66
C ARG A 326 -9.24 29.39 9.16
N THR A 327 -8.59 28.49 8.42
CA THR A 327 -8.29 28.64 6.98
C THR A 327 -9.34 28.05 6.06
N LEU A 328 -10.47 27.56 6.60
CA LEU A 328 -11.61 27.11 5.79
C LEU A 328 -12.22 28.26 5.00
N ASN A 329 -12.68 27.97 3.80
CA ASN A 329 -13.34 28.88 2.90
C ASN A 329 -14.79 28.47 2.63
N GLY A 330 -15.70 29.41 2.64
CA GLY A 330 -17.10 29.19 2.22
C GLY A 330 -17.96 28.39 3.20
N VAL A 331 -17.50 28.18 4.44
CA VAL A 331 -18.20 27.39 5.47
C VAL A 331 -18.32 28.17 6.77
N ASP A 332 -19.32 27.84 7.59
CA ASP A 332 -19.41 28.31 8.96
C ASP A 332 -18.40 27.59 9.84
N LYS A 333 -17.37 28.32 10.26
CA LYS A 333 -16.25 27.74 11.01
C LYS A 333 -16.60 27.29 12.43
N VAL A 334 -17.70 27.81 12.98
CA VAL A 334 -18.22 27.43 14.31
C VAL A 334 -18.86 26.03 14.22
N HIS A 335 -19.52 25.74 13.11
CA HIS A 335 -20.19 24.46 12.84
C HIS A 335 -19.46 23.66 11.75
N ALA A 336 -18.14 23.77 11.69
CA ALA A 336 -17.34 23.02 10.72
C ALA A 336 -17.52 21.51 10.88
N ARG A 337 -17.62 20.82 9.76
CA ARG A 337 -17.66 19.37 9.71
C ARG A 337 -16.23 18.81 9.86
N VAL A 338 -15.90 18.35 11.05
CA VAL A 338 -14.57 17.85 11.40
C VAL A 338 -14.66 16.34 11.61
N ILE A 339 -13.78 15.61 10.96
CA ILE A 339 -13.54 14.18 11.23
C ILE A 339 -12.16 14.04 11.84
N ARG A 340 -12.03 13.24 12.90
CA ARG A 340 -10.75 12.83 13.46
C ARG A 340 -10.65 11.32 13.44
N ILE A 341 -9.51 10.81 12.96
CA ILE A 341 -9.20 9.39 12.87
C ILE A 341 -7.86 9.11 13.55
N PRO A 342 -7.68 7.93 14.17
CA PRO A 342 -6.40 7.57 14.79
C PRO A 342 -5.30 7.44 13.74
N ASN A 343 -5.58 6.83 12.61
CA ASN A 343 -4.73 6.70 11.42
C ASN A 343 -5.59 6.22 10.24
N SER A 344 -5.02 6.09 9.05
CA SER A 344 -5.76 5.65 7.87
C SER A 344 -5.98 4.14 7.75
N LEU A 345 -5.43 3.34 8.67
CA LEU A 345 -5.59 1.89 8.69
C LEU A 345 -6.72 1.47 9.64
N HIS A 346 -6.76 2.06 10.83
CA HIS A 346 -7.71 1.72 11.90
C HIS A 346 -8.77 2.82 12.02
N ILE A 347 -9.86 2.70 11.27
CA ILE A 347 -10.97 3.66 11.25
C ILE A 347 -12.31 3.04 11.71
N GLY A 348 -12.24 1.95 12.47
CA GLY A 348 -13.42 1.32 13.07
C GLY A 348 -14.13 2.22 14.09
N THR A 349 -13.37 3.06 14.80
CA THR A 349 -13.88 4.14 15.64
C THR A 349 -13.31 5.47 15.13
N ILE A 350 -14.16 6.48 14.99
CA ILE A 350 -13.79 7.83 14.55
C ILE A 350 -14.49 8.87 15.41
N MET A 351 -13.96 10.08 15.50
CA MET A 351 -14.67 11.21 16.12
C MET A 351 -15.24 12.13 15.03
N LEU A 352 -16.48 12.53 15.22
CA LEU A 352 -17.20 13.48 14.37
C LEU A 352 -17.56 14.72 15.18
N SER A 353 -17.40 15.91 14.57
CA SER A 353 -17.85 17.15 15.21
C SER A 353 -19.39 17.17 15.38
N GLU A 354 -19.87 18.00 16.29
CA GLU A 354 -21.30 18.22 16.55
C GLU A 354 -22.10 18.50 15.26
N ALA A 355 -21.47 19.06 14.24
CA ALA A 355 -22.10 19.34 12.94
C ALA A 355 -22.66 18.11 12.23
N TYR A 356 -22.24 16.89 12.60
CA TYR A 356 -22.79 15.63 12.07
C TYR A 356 -23.91 15.03 12.91
N TYR A 357 -24.15 15.57 14.13
CA TYR A 357 -25.04 14.92 15.11
C TYR A 357 -26.44 14.66 14.56
N ALA A 358 -27.06 15.66 13.91
CA ALA A 358 -28.40 15.49 13.35
C ALA A 358 -28.42 14.42 12.24
N ASP A 359 -27.47 14.45 11.31
CA ASP A 359 -27.35 13.51 10.21
C ASP A 359 -27.17 12.06 10.72
N VAL A 360 -26.38 11.86 11.79
CA VAL A 360 -26.16 10.57 12.42
C VAL A 360 -27.40 10.09 13.16
N ALA A 361 -28.06 10.97 13.93
CA ALA A 361 -29.28 10.67 14.66
C ALA A 361 -30.47 10.27 13.73
N GLU A 362 -30.53 10.87 12.53
CA GLU A 362 -31.50 10.56 11.50
C GLU A 362 -31.15 9.27 10.70
N GLY A 363 -30.02 8.62 11.00
CA GLY A 363 -29.57 7.40 10.30
C GLY A 363 -29.15 7.64 8.85
N LYS A 364 -28.71 8.83 8.50
CA LYS A 364 -28.29 9.20 7.14
C LYS A 364 -27.09 8.39 6.63
N TYR A 365 -26.26 7.92 7.56
CA TYR A 365 -25.04 7.17 7.25
C TYR A 365 -25.19 5.71 7.68
N GLU A 366 -25.56 4.85 6.72
CA GLU A 366 -25.71 3.41 6.98
C GLU A 366 -24.40 2.79 7.51
N GLY A 367 -24.50 2.04 8.60
CA GLY A 367 -23.35 1.38 9.24
C GLY A 367 -22.54 2.29 10.18
N LEU A 368 -22.98 3.54 10.44
CA LEU A 368 -22.41 4.40 11.46
C LEU A 368 -23.30 4.37 12.70
N GLU A 369 -22.73 4.00 13.85
CA GLU A 369 -23.39 4.00 15.14
C GLU A 369 -22.80 5.12 16.01
N ALA A 370 -23.66 5.99 16.57
CA ALA A 370 -23.23 7.02 17.52
C ALA A 370 -22.96 6.37 18.88
N LEU A 371 -21.82 6.68 19.50
CA LEU A 371 -21.56 6.41 20.90
C LEU A 371 -22.26 7.47 21.74
N ASP A 372 -22.89 7.07 22.86
CA ASP A 372 -23.79 7.92 23.65
C ASP A 372 -23.14 9.08 24.40
N THR A 373 -21.83 9.19 24.40
CA THR A 373 -21.11 10.19 25.21
C THR A 373 -20.32 11.14 24.30
N PRO A 374 -20.66 12.44 24.25
CA PRO A 374 -19.81 13.41 23.61
C PRO A 374 -18.48 13.55 24.33
N GLU A 375 -17.40 13.48 23.58
CA GLU A 375 -16.05 13.69 24.09
C GLU A 375 -15.48 15.01 23.58
N TYR A 376 -14.75 15.70 24.43
CA TYR A 376 -14.02 16.91 24.06
C TYR A 376 -12.57 16.56 23.80
N MET A 377 -11.97 17.20 22.79
CA MET A 377 -10.53 17.13 22.59
C MET A 377 -9.82 17.85 23.72
N GLU A 378 -9.11 17.12 24.55
CA GLU A 378 -8.31 17.65 25.66
C GLU A 378 -6.86 17.80 25.23
N PHE A 379 -6.23 18.86 25.72
CA PHE A 379 -4.84 19.19 25.42
C PHE A 379 -4.07 19.41 26.71
N ASP A 380 -2.81 19.02 26.73
CA ASP A 380 -1.89 19.37 27.81
C ASP A 380 -1.53 20.86 27.79
N ASP A 381 -0.72 21.27 28.78
CA ASP A 381 -0.27 22.67 28.90
C ASP A 381 0.65 23.09 27.72
N GLU A 382 1.23 22.15 27.03
CA GLU A 382 2.05 22.35 25.82
C GLU A 382 1.22 22.33 24.53
N GLY A 383 -0.08 22.05 24.62
CA GLY A 383 -1.01 22.01 23.51
C GLY A 383 -0.98 20.72 22.68
N ASN A 384 -0.40 19.63 23.22
CA ASN A 384 -0.49 18.32 22.62
C ASN A 384 -1.84 17.66 22.93
N LEU A 385 -2.36 16.92 21.98
CA LEU A 385 -3.65 16.24 22.11
C LEU A 385 -3.52 15.02 23.03
N LEU A 386 -4.34 15.00 24.11
CA LEU A 386 -4.36 13.93 25.10
C LEU A 386 -5.42 12.87 24.82
N THR A 387 -6.59 13.30 24.32
CA THR A 387 -7.71 12.39 24.06
C THR A 387 -7.35 11.37 22.99
N LYS A 388 -7.46 10.10 23.30
CA LYS A 388 -7.23 9.01 22.31
C LYS A 388 -8.56 8.48 21.79
N ILE A 389 -8.61 8.11 20.54
CA ILE A 389 -9.70 7.33 19.96
C ILE A 389 -9.45 5.87 20.32
N ILE A 390 -10.38 5.24 21.03
CA ILE A 390 -10.28 3.87 21.56
C ILE A 390 -11.14 2.93 20.70
#